data_62ec3a32c553692809d9b82a870a0865
#
_entry.id   62ec3a32c553692809d9b82a870a0865
#
_cell.length_a   1.000
_cell.length_b   1.000
_cell.length_c   1.000
_cell.angle_alpha   90.00
_cell.angle_beta   90.00
_cell.angle_gamma   90.00
#
_symmetry.space_group_name_H-M   'P 1'
#
loop_
_entity.id
_entity.type
_entity.pdbx_description
1 polymer ?
#
loop_
_entity_poly.entity_id
_entity_poly.type
_entity_poly.pdbx_seq_one_letter_code
_entity_poly.pdbx_strand_id
1 'polypeptide(L)'
;MSTFKRNAQERADTAGFTLIEMMIAIFVSLLVMASVVSVYIAQSKSHSVQDDVANIQQNLRGALVIMQKEIRLAGCDPTQSHLAGFLIATGTELQFTRDIKGNGAYPNLANGSVTDPDENITYQFLNNQLWRTSNALPGQPQSIANNIDKLEFDYILADGTIVGTPPNLSLIRGVQVYILAKTANPSSDLMAPVTYTTSINTNWTTPNDYYRRRFVTITIECRNMWYQQ
;
A
#
# COMPACT_ATOMS: atom_id res chain seq x y z
N MET A 1 61.84 42.89 -62.06
CA MET A 1 61.47 41.52 -62.43
C MET A 1 60.63 41.01 -61.24
N SER A 2 59.29 41.17 -61.31
CA SER A 2 58.40 40.89 -60.24
C SER A 2 57.52 39.71 -60.66
N THR A 3 57.67 38.56 -60.02
CA THR A 3 56.94 37.33 -60.29
C THR A 3 55.64 37.32 -59.48
N PHE A 4 54.51 37.46 -60.18
CA PHE A 4 53.16 37.32 -59.65
C PHE A 4 52.87 35.83 -59.37
N LYS A 5 52.77 35.44 -58.09
CA LYS A 5 52.20 34.14 -57.69
C LYS A 5 50.69 34.23 -57.80
N ARG A 6 50.10 33.48 -58.74
CA ARG A 6 48.66 33.21 -58.79
C ARG A 6 48.30 32.21 -57.68
N ASN A 7 47.52 32.68 -56.71
CA ASN A 7 46.84 31.81 -55.78
C ASN A 7 45.73 31.07 -56.54
N ALA A 8 45.90 29.75 -56.70
CA ALA A 8 44.82 28.87 -57.13
C ALA A 8 43.86 28.72 -55.94
N GLN A 9 42.71 29.34 -56.06
CA GLN A 9 41.58 29.19 -55.13
C GLN A 9 40.93 27.84 -55.46
N GLU A 10 41.15 26.83 -54.60
CA GLU A 10 40.42 25.57 -54.67
C GLU A 10 38.91 25.88 -54.57
N ARG A 11 38.19 25.70 -55.67
CA ARG A 11 36.74 25.65 -55.66
C ARG A 11 36.35 24.36 -54.96
N ALA A 12 35.87 24.45 -53.73
CA ALA A 12 35.15 23.38 -53.14
C ALA A 12 33.98 22.98 -54.04
N ASP A 13 34.04 21.79 -54.60
CA ASP A 13 32.95 21.21 -55.39
C ASP A 13 31.73 21.05 -54.42
N THR A 14 30.78 21.96 -54.57
CA THR A 14 29.47 21.81 -53.95
C THR A 14 28.67 20.83 -54.79
N ALA A 15 28.96 19.52 -54.59
CA ALA A 15 28.13 18.45 -55.13
C ALA A 15 26.76 18.51 -54.41
N GLY A 16 25.71 18.86 -55.15
CA GLY A 16 24.33 18.80 -54.65
C GLY A 16 23.91 17.33 -54.41
N PHE A 17 23.01 17.10 -53.42
CA PHE A 17 22.46 15.79 -53.17
C PHE A 17 21.65 15.28 -54.37
N THR A 18 21.82 13.99 -54.69
CA THR A 18 21.01 13.30 -55.66
C THR A 18 19.63 12.97 -55.13
N LEU A 19 18.62 12.87 -55.98
CA LEU A 19 17.25 12.51 -55.59
C LEU A 19 17.25 11.12 -54.90
N ILE A 20 18.06 10.19 -55.35
CA ILE A 20 18.17 8.83 -54.74
C ILE A 20 18.75 8.87 -53.34
N GLU A 21 19.75 9.72 -53.04
CA GLU A 21 20.31 9.91 -51.71
C GLU A 21 19.25 10.48 -50.75
N MET A 22 18.43 11.43 -51.20
CA MET A 22 17.34 11.94 -50.39
C MET A 22 16.29 10.87 -50.09
N MET A 23 15.95 10.02 -51.07
CA MET A 23 15.00 8.91 -50.84
C MET A 23 15.55 7.87 -49.85
N ILE A 24 16.81 7.50 -49.93
CA ILE A 24 17.48 6.57 -49.01
C ILE A 24 17.54 7.22 -47.62
N ALA A 25 17.89 8.50 -47.49
CA ALA A 25 17.97 9.20 -46.23
C ALA A 25 16.59 9.25 -45.52
N ILE A 26 15.53 9.54 -46.26
CA ILE A 26 14.14 9.53 -45.72
C ILE A 26 13.77 8.13 -45.28
N PHE A 27 14.03 7.08 -46.06
CA PHE A 27 13.71 5.71 -45.70
C PHE A 27 14.42 5.27 -44.43
N VAL A 28 15.74 5.52 -44.32
CA VAL A 28 16.52 5.22 -43.11
C VAL A 28 16.00 6.02 -41.91
N SER A 29 15.67 7.31 -42.10
CA SER A 29 15.13 8.16 -41.04
C SER A 29 13.79 7.62 -40.52
N LEU A 30 12.92 7.11 -41.38
CA LEU A 30 11.64 6.50 -40.99
C LEU A 30 11.85 5.21 -40.16
N LEU A 31 12.81 4.37 -40.54
CA LEU A 31 13.15 3.15 -39.76
C LEU A 31 13.68 3.50 -38.38
N VAL A 32 14.57 4.49 -38.27
CA VAL A 32 15.08 4.99 -37.01
C VAL A 32 13.97 5.55 -36.15
N MET A 33 13.11 6.39 -36.74
CA MET A 33 11.97 6.99 -36.02
C MET A 33 11.02 5.90 -35.49
N ALA A 34 10.68 4.89 -36.30
CA ALA A 34 9.84 3.77 -35.86
C ALA A 34 10.45 3.02 -34.68
N SER A 35 11.77 2.81 -34.69
CA SER A 35 12.48 2.17 -33.58
C SER A 35 12.45 2.99 -32.30
N VAL A 36 12.68 4.31 -32.41
CA VAL A 36 12.61 5.24 -31.26
C VAL A 36 11.21 5.26 -30.63
N VAL A 37 10.16 5.35 -31.48
CA VAL A 37 8.78 5.33 -31.01
C VAL A 37 8.44 4.01 -30.28
N SER A 38 8.91 2.87 -30.81
CA SER A 38 8.69 1.58 -30.19
C SER A 38 9.35 1.49 -28.80
N VAL A 39 10.58 1.97 -28.66
CA VAL A 39 11.29 2.03 -27.37
C VAL A 39 10.58 2.96 -26.40
N TYR A 40 10.15 4.13 -26.87
CA TYR A 40 9.42 5.10 -26.05
C TYR A 40 8.11 4.50 -25.48
N ILE A 41 7.32 3.82 -26.30
CA ILE A 41 6.07 3.17 -25.86
C ILE A 41 6.37 2.10 -24.81
N ALA A 42 7.41 1.26 -25.05
CA ALA A 42 7.79 0.20 -24.10
C ALA A 42 8.24 0.80 -22.74
N GLN A 43 9.05 1.85 -22.76
CA GLN A 43 9.50 2.55 -21.55
C GLN A 43 8.33 3.21 -20.81
N SER A 44 7.44 3.92 -21.52
CA SER A 44 6.27 4.57 -20.93
C SER A 44 5.36 3.56 -20.22
N LYS A 45 5.13 2.38 -20.85
CA LYS A 45 4.38 1.28 -20.23
C LYS A 45 5.07 0.76 -18.96
N SER A 46 6.39 0.58 -19.01
CA SER A 46 7.18 0.12 -17.85
C SER A 46 7.11 1.10 -16.68
N HIS A 47 7.23 2.40 -16.94
CA HIS A 47 7.10 3.46 -15.94
C HIS A 47 5.72 3.45 -15.28
N SER A 48 4.66 3.40 -16.08
CA SER A 48 3.28 3.34 -15.53
C SER A 48 3.08 2.14 -14.58
N VAL A 49 3.60 0.97 -14.95
CA VAL A 49 3.53 -0.22 -14.08
C VAL A 49 4.31 -0.04 -12.78
N GLN A 50 5.51 0.56 -12.85
CA GLN A 50 6.32 0.83 -11.66
C GLN A 50 5.65 1.82 -10.72
N ASP A 51 5.07 2.89 -11.26
CA ASP A 51 4.33 3.89 -10.49
C ASP A 51 3.11 3.28 -9.79
N ASP A 52 2.34 2.46 -10.50
CA ASP A 52 1.18 1.78 -9.92
C ASP A 52 1.58 0.84 -8.76
N VAL A 53 2.66 0.08 -8.91
CA VAL A 53 3.18 -0.80 -7.85
C VAL A 53 3.71 0.01 -6.68
N ALA A 54 4.42 1.11 -6.93
CA ALA A 54 4.92 2.00 -5.89
C ALA A 54 3.77 2.63 -5.08
N ASN A 55 2.70 3.06 -5.77
CA ASN A 55 1.51 3.62 -5.14
C ASN A 55 0.80 2.62 -4.22
N ILE A 56 0.63 1.35 -4.64
CA ILE A 56 0.11 0.30 -3.76
C ILE A 56 0.99 0.14 -2.53
N GLN A 57 2.31 0.07 -2.70
CA GLN A 57 3.24 -0.13 -1.59
C GLN A 57 3.19 1.03 -0.59
N GLN A 58 3.16 2.26 -1.08
CA GLN A 58 3.08 3.45 -0.23
C GLN A 58 1.76 3.51 0.54
N ASN A 59 0.64 3.25 -0.14
CA ASN A 59 -0.69 3.20 0.46
C ASN A 59 -0.77 2.16 1.60
N LEU A 60 -0.31 0.94 1.35
CA LEU A 60 -0.28 -0.13 2.35
C LEU A 60 0.69 0.16 3.49
N ARG A 61 1.89 0.66 3.19
CA ARG A 61 2.91 0.94 4.22
C ARG A 61 2.40 1.93 5.25
N GLY A 62 1.74 3.01 4.83
CA GLY A 62 1.16 4.01 5.73
C GLY A 62 0.15 3.38 6.68
N ALA A 63 -0.82 2.63 6.13
CA ALA A 63 -1.85 1.96 6.91
C ALA A 63 -1.25 0.94 7.89
N LEU A 64 -0.32 0.08 7.43
CA LEU A 64 0.29 -0.95 8.27
C LEU A 64 1.10 -0.37 9.43
N VAL A 65 1.82 0.75 9.21
CA VAL A 65 2.57 1.43 10.28
C VAL A 65 1.62 1.97 11.35
N ILE A 66 0.50 2.58 10.95
CA ILE A 66 -0.52 3.08 11.89
C ILE A 66 -1.13 1.92 12.67
N MET A 67 -1.60 0.88 11.98
CA MET A 67 -2.19 -0.30 12.59
C MET A 67 -1.23 -1.00 13.56
N GLN A 68 0.02 -1.20 13.15
CA GLN A 68 1.03 -1.84 13.98
C GLN A 68 1.29 -1.06 15.27
N LYS A 69 1.39 0.27 15.18
CA LYS A 69 1.60 1.13 16.34
C LYS A 69 0.41 1.09 17.30
N GLU A 70 -0.81 1.13 16.78
CA GLU A 70 -2.01 1.23 17.59
C GLU A 70 -2.45 -0.13 18.17
N ILE A 71 -2.47 -1.20 17.37
CA ILE A 71 -2.84 -2.55 17.82
C ILE A 71 -1.87 -3.07 18.91
N ARG A 72 -0.58 -2.70 18.83
CA ARG A 72 0.38 -3.02 19.91
C ARG A 72 -0.01 -2.44 21.26
N LEU A 73 -0.72 -1.34 21.28
CA LEU A 73 -1.18 -0.67 22.49
C LEU A 73 -2.57 -1.15 22.95
N ALA A 74 -3.21 -2.07 22.22
CA ALA A 74 -4.46 -2.66 22.65
C ALA A 74 -4.32 -3.25 24.06
N GLY A 75 -5.27 -2.94 24.94
CA GLY A 75 -5.23 -3.39 26.34
C GLY A 75 -4.19 -2.68 27.21
N CYS A 76 -3.55 -1.59 26.75
CA CYS A 76 -2.71 -0.76 27.60
C CYS A 76 -3.53 -0.13 28.72
N ASP A 77 -3.26 -0.49 29.97
CA ASP A 77 -3.99 -0.05 31.16
C ASP A 77 -3.04 0.14 32.35
N PRO A 78 -2.28 1.25 32.38
CA PRO A 78 -1.34 1.52 33.46
C PRO A 78 -1.99 1.69 34.82
N THR A 79 -3.26 2.05 34.85
CA THR A 79 -4.03 2.29 36.08
C THR A 79 -4.68 1.03 36.64
N GLN A 80 -4.62 -0.09 35.88
CA GLN A 80 -5.26 -1.38 36.25
C GLN A 80 -6.78 -1.24 36.44
N SER A 81 -7.42 -0.40 35.63
CA SER A 81 -8.88 -0.22 35.63
C SER A 81 -9.64 -1.42 35.05
N HIS A 82 -8.94 -2.29 34.32
CA HIS A 82 -9.48 -3.44 33.57
C HIS A 82 -10.52 -3.07 32.51
N LEU A 83 -10.51 -1.81 32.05
CA LEU A 83 -11.42 -1.32 31.00
C LEU A 83 -10.84 -1.39 29.59
N ALA A 84 -9.49 -1.47 29.48
CA ALA A 84 -8.82 -1.53 28.19
C ALA A 84 -8.78 -2.97 27.64
N GLY A 85 -8.98 -3.15 26.34
CA GLY A 85 -8.95 -4.47 25.69
C GLY A 85 -9.64 -4.47 24.33
N PHE A 86 -9.88 -5.66 23.80
CA PHE A 86 -10.66 -5.81 22.57
C PHE A 86 -12.16 -5.75 22.86
N LEU A 87 -12.90 -5.04 21.99
CA LEU A 87 -14.36 -4.91 22.04
C LEU A 87 -15.04 -5.67 20.90
N ILE A 88 -14.45 -5.60 19.68
CA ILE A 88 -14.91 -6.32 18.50
C ILE A 88 -13.69 -6.98 17.87
N ALA A 89 -13.85 -8.26 17.49
CA ALA A 89 -12.82 -9.05 16.83
C ALA A 89 -13.48 -9.98 15.81
N THR A 90 -13.64 -9.51 14.58
CA THR A 90 -14.16 -10.27 13.44
C THR A 90 -13.16 -10.26 12.29
N GLY A 91 -13.42 -11.01 11.23
CA GLY A 91 -12.53 -11.01 10.05
C GLY A 91 -12.44 -9.66 9.31
N THR A 92 -13.43 -8.77 9.46
CA THR A 92 -13.49 -7.49 8.71
C THR A 92 -13.55 -6.26 9.61
N GLU A 93 -13.70 -6.44 10.92
CA GLU A 93 -13.77 -5.35 11.89
C GLU A 93 -13.00 -5.70 13.15
N LEU A 94 -12.21 -4.75 13.60
CA LEU A 94 -11.39 -4.84 14.81
C LEU A 94 -11.59 -3.57 15.64
N GLN A 95 -12.09 -3.70 16.86
CA GLN A 95 -12.22 -2.59 17.81
C GLN A 95 -11.51 -2.93 19.11
N PHE A 96 -10.72 -1.99 19.61
CA PHE A 96 -10.03 -2.12 20.88
C PHE A 96 -9.90 -0.79 21.60
N THR A 97 -9.65 -0.87 22.90
CA THR A 97 -9.41 0.27 23.77
C THR A 97 -8.04 0.21 24.42
N ARG A 98 -7.57 1.37 24.84
CA ARG A 98 -6.31 1.59 25.57
C ARG A 98 -6.47 2.81 26.47
N ASP A 99 -5.83 2.82 27.61
CA ASP A 99 -5.74 3.97 28.52
C ASP A 99 -4.33 4.58 28.41
N ILE A 100 -4.18 5.61 27.63
CA ILE A 100 -2.88 6.27 27.33
C ILE A 100 -2.93 7.79 27.51
N LYS A 101 -4.09 8.32 27.72
CA LYS A 101 -4.35 9.74 27.88
C LYS A 101 -5.17 9.99 29.13
N GLY A 102 -5.30 11.23 29.51
CA GLY A 102 -6.18 11.70 30.55
C GLY A 102 -6.84 13.00 30.12
N ASN A 103 -7.62 13.57 31.03
CA ASN A 103 -8.29 14.84 30.85
C ASN A 103 -7.77 15.87 31.83
N GLY A 104 -8.15 17.14 31.64
CA GLY A 104 -7.81 18.22 32.55
C GLY A 104 -6.33 18.57 32.60
N ALA A 105 -5.73 18.58 33.81
CA ALA A 105 -4.38 19.06 34.04
C ALA A 105 -3.27 18.11 33.50
N TYR A 106 -3.61 16.84 33.25
CA TYR A 106 -2.63 15.81 32.82
C TYR A 106 -3.10 15.06 31.57
N PRO A 107 -3.24 15.74 30.43
CA PRO A 107 -3.83 15.13 29.21
C PRO A 107 -2.98 14.02 28.58
N ASN A 108 -1.76 13.80 29.05
CA ASN A 108 -0.83 12.80 28.52
C ASN A 108 -0.56 11.64 29.50
N LEU A 109 -1.38 11.52 30.57
CA LEU A 109 -1.25 10.45 31.54
C LEU A 109 -2.54 9.62 31.56
N ALA A 110 -2.38 8.30 31.58
CA ALA A 110 -3.47 7.38 31.80
C ALA A 110 -4.24 7.71 33.08
N ASN A 111 -5.58 7.64 33.03
CA ASN A 111 -6.47 8.06 34.11
C ASN A 111 -7.50 7.03 34.54
N GLY A 112 -7.40 5.80 34.00
CA GLY A 112 -8.35 4.72 34.25
C GLY A 112 -9.61 4.76 33.37
N SER A 113 -9.72 5.73 32.47
CA SER A 113 -10.77 5.82 31.46
C SER A 113 -10.29 5.29 30.13
N VAL A 114 -11.17 4.85 29.27
CA VAL A 114 -10.92 4.49 27.87
C VAL A 114 -11.78 5.31 26.90
N THR A 115 -12.33 6.41 27.41
CA THR A 115 -13.22 7.31 26.67
C THR A 115 -12.53 8.59 26.22
N ASP A 116 -11.28 8.79 26.60
CA ASP A 116 -10.50 9.94 26.19
C ASP A 116 -10.12 9.86 24.70
N PRO A 117 -9.82 11.00 24.05
CA PRO A 117 -9.52 11.01 22.62
C PRO A 117 -8.40 10.03 22.21
N ASP A 118 -8.62 9.26 21.14
CA ASP A 118 -7.72 8.23 20.59
C ASP A 118 -7.55 6.99 21.49
N GLU A 119 -8.43 6.73 22.42
CA GLU A 119 -8.38 5.54 23.28
C GLU A 119 -9.27 4.41 22.80
N ASN A 120 -10.32 4.72 22.07
CA ASN A 120 -11.19 3.74 21.42
C ASN A 120 -10.99 3.82 19.91
N ILE A 121 -10.42 2.76 19.34
CA ILE A 121 -10.03 2.68 17.94
C ILE A 121 -10.78 1.53 17.26
N THR A 122 -11.37 1.83 16.11
CA THR A 122 -12.01 0.84 15.24
C THR A 122 -11.35 0.83 13.88
N TYR A 123 -10.98 -0.34 13.40
CA TYR A 123 -10.59 -0.61 12.01
C TYR A 123 -11.69 -1.40 11.34
N GLN A 124 -12.12 -0.97 10.17
CA GLN A 124 -13.19 -1.61 9.42
C GLN A 124 -12.87 -1.65 7.93
N PHE A 125 -13.10 -2.81 7.31
CA PHE A 125 -13.04 -2.96 5.87
C PHE A 125 -14.42 -2.75 5.26
N LEU A 126 -14.58 -1.69 4.49
CA LEU A 126 -15.82 -1.32 3.84
C LEU A 126 -15.56 -0.64 2.48
N ASN A 127 -16.34 -1.02 1.45
CA ASN A 127 -16.28 -0.40 0.11
C ASN A 127 -14.87 -0.35 -0.50
N ASN A 128 -14.12 -1.46 -0.41
CA ASN A 128 -12.76 -1.56 -0.93
C ASN A 128 -11.76 -0.57 -0.28
N GLN A 129 -12.04 -0.16 0.95
CA GLN A 129 -11.19 0.73 1.73
C GLN A 129 -11.02 0.21 3.15
N LEU A 130 -9.88 0.49 3.74
CA LEU A 130 -9.64 0.30 5.16
C LEU A 130 -9.89 1.62 5.89
N TRP A 131 -10.89 1.60 6.74
CA TRP A 131 -11.29 2.75 7.55
C TRP A 131 -10.74 2.64 8.96
N ARG A 132 -10.34 3.76 9.51
CA ARG A 132 -9.99 3.95 10.91
C ARG A 132 -10.93 4.97 11.52
N THR A 133 -11.57 4.61 12.62
CA THR A 133 -12.38 5.52 13.43
C THR A 133 -11.75 5.61 14.82
N SER A 134 -11.76 6.80 15.41
CA SER A 134 -11.27 7.06 16.74
C SER A 134 -12.28 7.94 17.48
N ASN A 135 -12.38 7.78 18.79
CA ASN A 135 -13.22 8.64 19.62
C ASN A 135 -12.68 10.07 19.78
N ALA A 136 -11.48 10.38 19.24
CA ALA A 136 -11.01 11.77 19.14
C ALA A 136 -11.86 12.63 18.19
N LEU A 137 -12.41 11.99 17.14
CA LEU A 137 -13.29 12.60 16.16
C LEU A 137 -14.50 11.68 15.95
N PRO A 138 -15.47 11.67 16.90
CA PRO A 138 -16.59 10.76 16.85
C PRO A 138 -17.40 10.88 15.55
N GLY A 139 -17.66 9.77 14.88
CA GLY A 139 -18.43 9.72 13.65
C GLY A 139 -17.73 10.20 12.40
N GLN A 140 -16.40 10.46 12.45
CA GLN A 140 -15.59 10.81 11.28
C GLN A 140 -14.57 9.72 10.97
N PRO A 141 -14.98 8.62 10.29
CA PRO A 141 -14.05 7.60 9.84
C PRO A 141 -13.08 8.17 8.83
N GLN A 142 -11.81 7.78 8.93
CA GLN A 142 -10.76 8.16 8.01
C GLN A 142 -10.35 6.95 7.17
N SER A 143 -10.35 7.06 5.85
CA SER A 143 -9.77 6.04 4.99
C SER A 143 -8.26 6.09 5.09
N ILE A 144 -7.64 5.02 5.57
CA ILE A 144 -6.19 4.90 5.74
C ILE A 144 -5.54 4.08 4.63
N ALA A 145 -6.31 3.29 3.88
CA ALA A 145 -5.88 2.64 2.66
C ALA A 145 -7.05 2.47 1.69
N ASN A 146 -6.78 2.71 0.41
CA ASN A 146 -7.73 2.59 -0.69
C ASN A 146 -7.36 1.42 -1.61
N ASN A 147 -8.28 1.06 -2.52
CA ASN A 147 -8.08 -0.01 -3.51
C ASN A 147 -7.74 -1.35 -2.87
N ILE A 148 -8.40 -1.67 -1.77
CA ILE A 148 -8.27 -2.94 -1.08
C ILE A 148 -9.31 -3.91 -1.67
N ASP A 149 -8.85 -5.01 -2.26
CA ASP A 149 -9.73 -6.06 -2.79
C ASP A 149 -10.27 -6.95 -1.69
N LYS A 150 -9.39 -7.35 -0.74
CA LYS A 150 -9.72 -8.19 0.41
C LYS A 150 -8.92 -7.74 1.64
N LEU A 151 -9.54 -7.89 2.79
CA LEU A 151 -8.91 -7.74 4.10
C LEU A 151 -9.47 -8.79 5.04
N GLU A 152 -8.61 -9.37 5.89
CA GLU A 152 -9.00 -10.28 6.96
C GLU A 152 -8.13 -10.05 8.18
N PHE A 153 -8.77 -10.10 9.35
CA PHE A 153 -8.13 -10.15 10.65
C PHE A 153 -8.24 -11.56 11.22
N ASP A 154 -7.11 -12.20 11.53
CA ASP A 154 -7.05 -13.41 12.29
C ASP A 154 -6.44 -13.11 13.66
N TYR A 155 -6.83 -13.86 14.68
CA TYR A 155 -6.47 -13.59 16.06
C TYR A 155 -5.68 -14.75 16.64
N ILE A 156 -4.51 -14.43 17.21
CA ILE A 156 -3.66 -15.39 17.92
C ILE A 156 -4.08 -15.38 19.37
N LEU A 157 -4.51 -16.53 19.88
CA LEU A 157 -4.93 -16.71 21.26
C LEU A 157 -3.77 -17.03 22.20
N ALA A 158 -4.02 -17.02 23.50
CA ALA A 158 -3.02 -17.27 24.53
C ALA A 158 -2.39 -18.69 24.46
N ASP A 159 -3.10 -19.66 23.89
CA ASP A 159 -2.61 -21.02 23.65
C ASP A 159 -1.86 -21.17 22.31
N GLY A 160 -1.72 -20.08 21.55
CA GLY A 160 -1.08 -20.05 20.23
C GLY A 160 -2.00 -20.44 19.07
N THR A 161 -3.27 -20.79 19.32
CA THR A 161 -4.22 -21.05 18.23
C THR A 161 -4.57 -19.80 17.46
N ILE A 162 -4.85 -19.93 16.16
CA ILE A 162 -5.24 -18.83 15.28
C ILE A 162 -6.69 -19.04 14.86
N VAL A 163 -7.51 -18.02 15.07
CA VAL A 163 -8.94 -18.06 14.78
C VAL A 163 -9.40 -16.76 14.10
N GLY A 164 -10.42 -16.85 13.21
CA GLY A 164 -11.02 -15.66 12.57
C GLY A 164 -12.01 -14.92 13.47
N THR A 165 -12.61 -15.61 14.46
CA THR A 165 -13.49 -15.02 15.46
C THR A 165 -13.20 -15.64 16.81
N PRO A 166 -12.59 -14.90 17.74
CA PRO A 166 -12.24 -15.42 19.06
C PRO A 166 -13.48 -15.73 19.91
N PRO A 167 -13.53 -16.85 20.62
CA PRO A 167 -14.63 -17.16 21.54
C PRO A 167 -14.63 -16.26 22.78
N ASN A 168 -13.46 -15.75 23.15
CA ASN A 168 -13.27 -14.80 24.24
C ASN A 168 -12.18 -13.79 23.87
N LEU A 169 -12.54 -12.53 23.90
CA LEU A 169 -11.66 -11.41 23.51
C LEU A 169 -10.47 -11.23 24.45
N SER A 170 -10.59 -11.62 25.72
CA SER A 170 -9.49 -11.54 26.70
C SER A 170 -8.35 -12.52 26.41
N LEU A 171 -8.59 -13.56 25.59
CA LEU A 171 -7.58 -14.53 25.20
C LEU A 171 -6.70 -14.06 24.02
N ILE A 172 -7.04 -12.98 23.36
CA ILE A 172 -6.27 -12.46 22.21
C ILE A 172 -4.89 -12.00 22.71
N ARG A 173 -3.82 -12.46 22.04
CA ARG A 173 -2.43 -12.08 22.29
C ARG A 173 -1.75 -11.46 21.06
N GLY A 174 -2.37 -11.60 19.90
CA GLY A 174 -1.88 -11.02 18.67
C GLY A 174 -2.95 -10.95 17.61
N VAL A 175 -2.71 -10.13 16.60
CA VAL A 175 -3.56 -9.97 15.43
C VAL A 175 -2.71 -10.19 14.17
N GLN A 176 -3.16 -11.07 13.31
CA GLN A 176 -2.63 -11.19 11.95
C GLN A 176 -3.53 -10.42 11.00
N VAL A 177 -2.93 -9.56 10.20
CA VAL A 177 -3.65 -8.74 9.23
C VAL A 177 -3.26 -9.18 7.84
N TYR A 178 -4.23 -9.57 7.03
CA TYR A 178 -4.07 -9.95 5.63
C TYR A 178 -4.73 -8.90 4.76
N ILE A 179 -3.97 -8.36 3.81
CA ILE A 179 -4.47 -7.34 2.89
C ILE A 179 -4.11 -7.74 1.47
N LEU A 180 -5.10 -7.80 0.59
CA LEU A 180 -4.94 -7.88 -0.84
C LEU A 180 -5.34 -6.54 -1.45
N ALA A 181 -4.36 -5.76 -1.86
CA ALA A 181 -4.58 -4.49 -2.54
C ALA A 181 -4.42 -4.65 -4.05
N LYS A 182 -5.07 -3.79 -4.81
CA LYS A 182 -5.00 -3.73 -6.28
C LYS A 182 -4.59 -2.35 -6.77
N THR A 183 -4.15 -2.27 -8.03
CA THR A 183 -3.89 -0.98 -8.69
C THR A 183 -5.18 -0.17 -8.82
N ALA A 184 -5.07 1.16 -8.79
CA ALA A 184 -6.22 2.03 -9.03
C ALA A 184 -6.70 1.94 -10.48
N ASN A 185 -5.76 1.80 -11.41
CA ASN A 185 -6.03 1.71 -12.84
C ASN A 185 -5.76 0.30 -13.37
N PRO A 186 -6.51 -0.15 -14.39
CA PRO A 186 -6.23 -1.42 -15.04
C PRO A 186 -4.93 -1.36 -15.84
N SER A 187 -4.17 -2.43 -15.84
CA SER A 187 -3.00 -2.64 -16.70
C SER A 187 -3.43 -2.95 -18.14
N SER A 188 -2.50 -2.83 -19.08
CA SER A 188 -2.72 -3.31 -20.45
C SER A 188 -2.69 -4.85 -20.55
N ASP A 189 -2.15 -5.53 -19.55
CA ASP A 189 -1.94 -6.97 -19.55
C ASP A 189 -3.02 -7.66 -18.69
N LEU A 190 -3.58 -8.73 -19.22
CA LEU A 190 -4.52 -9.57 -18.49
C LEU A 190 -3.75 -10.37 -17.43
N MET A 191 -4.21 -10.29 -16.17
CA MET A 191 -3.61 -11.02 -15.04
C MET A 191 -4.34 -12.35 -14.85
N ALA A 192 -3.56 -13.44 -14.80
CA ALA A 192 -4.10 -14.75 -14.47
C ALA A 192 -4.60 -14.80 -13.02
N PRO A 193 -5.63 -15.62 -12.72
CA PRO A 193 -6.08 -15.83 -11.35
C PRO A 193 -4.97 -16.37 -10.46
N VAL A 194 -4.87 -15.81 -9.24
CA VAL A 194 -3.95 -16.26 -8.19
C VAL A 194 -4.74 -16.52 -6.92
N THR A 195 -4.47 -17.62 -6.22
CA THR A 195 -5.09 -17.92 -4.94
C THR A 195 -4.11 -17.60 -3.81
N TYR A 196 -4.57 -16.83 -2.84
CA TYR A 196 -3.89 -16.52 -1.59
C TYR A 196 -4.63 -17.19 -0.44
N THR A 197 -3.88 -17.75 0.52
CA THR A 197 -4.46 -18.47 1.66
C THR A 197 -4.05 -17.79 2.96
N THR A 198 -5.02 -17.56 3.86
CA THR A 198 -4.78 -17.04 5.22
C THR A 198 -4.45 -18.15 6.20
N SER A 199 -4.07 -17.84 7.43
CA SER A 199 -3.70 -18.86 8.45
C SER A 199 -4.87 -19.74 8.86
N ILE A 200 -6.10 -19.27 8.74
CA ILE A 200 -7.31 -20.08 9.01
C ILE A 200 -7.83 -20.79 7.75
N ASN A 201 -6.98 -20.90 6.71
CA ASN A 201 -7.30 -21.53 5.42
C ASN A 201 -8.42 -20.86 4.61
N THR A 202 -8.66 -19.57 4.82
CA THR A 202 -9.51 -18.79 3.90
C THR A 202 -8.77 -18.58 2.59
N ASN A 203 -9.40 -18.93 1.48
CA ASN A 203 -8.83 -18.81 0.14
C ASN A 203 -9.42 -17.62 -0.61
N TRP A 204 -8.54 -16.74 -1.07
CA TRP A 204 -8.88 -15.60 -1.92
C TRP A 204 -8.36 -15.82 -3.32
N THR A 205 -9.23 -16.25 -4.22
CA THR A 205 -8.88 -16.38 -5.65
C THR A 205 -9.22 -15.07 -6.36
N THR A 206 -8.21 -14.47 -7.01
CA THR A 206 -8.40 -13.26 -7.80
C THR A 206 -9.10 -13.59 -9.12
N PRO A 207 -9.91 -12.67 -9.67
CA PRO A 207 -10.48 -12.84 -10.99
C PRO A 207 -9.41 -12.75 -12.08
N ASN A 208 -9.75 -13.22 -13.28
CA ASN A 208 -8.99 -12.98 -14.49
C ASN A 208 -9.33 -11.58 -15.00
N ASP A 209 -8.52 -10.58 -14.63
CA ASP A 209 -8.75 -9.17 -14.96
C ASP A 209 -7.45 -8.41 -15.24
N TYR A 210 -7.55 -7.11 -15.45
CA TYR A 210 -6.42 -6.24 -15.79
C TYR A 210 -5.78 -5.55 -14.58
N TYR A 211 -6.15 -5.91 -13.33
CA TYR A 211 -5.61 -5.27 -12.14
C TYR A 211 -4.43 -6.06 -11.57
N ARG A 212 -3.32 -5.38 -11.32
CA ARG A 212 -2.20 -5.94 -10.56
C ARG A 212 -2.53 -5.90 -9.08
N ARG A 213 -2.16 -6.97 -8.39
CA ARG A 213 -2.45 -7.13 -6.95
C ARG A 213 -1.18 -7.35 -6.15
N ARG A 214 -1.24 -6.92 -4.89
CA ARG A 214 -0.21 -7.19 -3.90
C ARG A 214 -0.85 -7.73 -2.63
N PHE A 215 -0.43 -8.91 -2.26
CA PHE A 215 -0.78 -9.53 -0.98
C PHE A 215 0.28 -9.18 0.06
N VAL A 216 -0.18 -8.75 1.25
CA VAL A 216 0.68 -8.41 2.39
C VAL A 216 0.08 -9.02 3.63
N THR A 217 0.94 -9.59 4.46
CA THR A 217 0.60 -10.13 5.77
C THR A 217 1.50 -9.49 6.82
N ILE A 218 0.92 -9.14 7.98
CA ILE A 218 1.67 -8.69 9.15
C ILE A 218 1.08 -9.32 10.41
N THR A 219 1.97 -9.74 11.31
CA THR A 219 1.59 -10.20 12.65
C THR A 219 1.96 -9.14 13.67
N ILE A 220 1.01 -8.78 14.52
CA ILE A 220 1.14 -7.73 15.53
C ILE A 220 0.86 -8.34 16.90
N GLU A 221 1.86 -8.37 17.77
CA GLU A 221 1.70 -8.82 19.14
C GLU A 221 1.07 -7.74 20.02
N CYS A 222 0.06 -8.10 20.79
CA CYS A 222 -0.65 -7.25 21.75
C CYS A 222 -0.08 -7.47 23.15
N ARG A 223 1.07 -6.88 23.44
CA ARG A 223 1.86 -7.15 24.66
C ARG A 223 1.08 -6.85 25.93
N ASN A 224 0.25 -5.83 25.94
CA ASN A 224 -0.50 -5.43 27.14
C ASN A 224 -1.61 -6.42 27.49
N MET A 225 -2.10 -7.19 26.52
CA MET A 225 -3.11 -8.22 26.76
C MET A 225 -2.61 -9.41 27.59
N TRP A 226 -1.28 -9.55 27.79
CA TRP A 226 -0.71 -10.60 28.66
C TRP A 226 -0.87 -10.28 30.15
N TYR A 227 -1.08 -9.02 30.52
CA TYR A 227 -1.16 -8.56 31.91
C TYR A 227 -2.60 -8.38 32.41
N GLN A 228 -3.59 -8.60 31.55
CA GLN A 228 -5.01 -8.53 31.89
C GLN A 228 -5.53 -9.93 32.29
N GLN A 229 -5.16 -10.38 33.49
CA GLN A 229 -5.69 -11.60 34.11
C GLN A 229 -6.47 -11.25 35.37
#